data_a9e3e9ddd11a8b324435728e2f3d6136
#
_entry.id   a9e3e9ddd11a8b324435728e2f3d6136
#
_cell.length_a   1.000
_cell.length_b   1.000
_cell.length_c   1.000
_cell.angle_alpha   90.00
_cell.angle_beta   90.00
_cell.angle_gamma   90.00
#
_symmetry.space_group_name_H-M   'P 1'
#
loop_
_entity.id
_entity.type
_entity.pdbx_description
1 polymer ?
#
loop_
_entity_poly.entity_id
_entity_poly.type
_entity_poly.pdbx_seq_one_letter_code
_entity_poly.pdbx_strand_id
1 'polypeptide(L)'
;MQVRLDGKAIRGAKDADGNQVRLLAAMAGSDAASSVVAAQAEVGKKTNEVPMAAVVLGQIDLADKIVTADALHTVKATARHIHEHGGEFVLPVKENRRALFDALDALPWGQVPIACTATDKGHGRITTRTIQVLPAPDDLPFPHVSQVFLIERYVTDLHGQPISAVAALGVASPEPEQASPADLAGYIREQWSIESLHWLRDTLYQEDKSKVRTRNGPRVMAALRNLAIGALRMAGRIDVTEATRWAGRSMDRPFTILRLTS
;
A
#
# COMPACT_ATOMS: atom_id res chain seq x y z
N MET A 1 10.42 8.83 -1.53
CA MET A 1 8.92 8.87 -1.48
C MET A 1 8.38 7.48 -1.77
N GLN A 2 7.30 7.05 -1.11
CA GLN A 2 6.72 5.71 -1.30
C GLN A 2 5.46 5.77 -2.18
N VAL A 3 5.32 4.80 -3.08
CA VAL A 3 4.11 4.52 -3.88
C VAL A 3 3.54 3.19 -3.41
N ARG A 4 2.32 3.23 -2.87
CA ARG A 4 1.62 2.06 -2.30
C ARG A 4 0.56 1.61 -3.28
N LEU A 5 0.63 0.37 -3.74
CA LEU A 5 -0.30 -0.22 -4.71
C LEU A 5 -1.23 -1.19 -3.99
N ASP A 6 -2.54 -1.01 -4.16
CA ASP A 6 -3.53 -1.93 -3.61
C ASP A 6 -4.85 -1.89 -4.38
N GLY A 7 -5.56 -3.02 -4.37
CA GLY A 7 -6.84 -3.23 -5.01
C GLY A 7 -8.01 -3.06 -4.06
N LYS A 8 -9.10 -2.42 -4.53
CA LYS A 8 -10.34 -2.31 -3.79
C LYS A 8 -11.54 -2.73 -4.63
N ALA A 9 -12.34 -3.67 -4.12
CA ALA A 9 -13.67 -3.97 -4.66
C ALA A 9 -14.70 -2.98 -4.10
N ILE A 10 -15.47 -2.34 -4.96
CA ILE A 10 -16.58 -1.47 -4.58
C ILE A 10 -17.83 -2.34 -4.44
N ARG A 11 -18.20 -2.70 -3.21
CA ARG A 11 -19.28 -3.67 -2.95
C ARG A 11 -20.64 -3.22 -3.47
N GLY A 12 -20.91 -1.92 -3.45
CA GLY A 12 -22.18 -1.34 -3.92
C GLY A 12 -22.29 -1.24 -5.44
N ALA A 13 -21.20 -1.38 -6.19
CA ALA A 13 -21.18 -1.24 -7.64
C ALA A 13 -20.98 -2.59 -8.33
N LYS A 14 -21.91 -2.90 -9.25
CA LYS A 14 -21.82 -4.07 -10.12
C LYS A 14 -21.79 -3.59 -11.57
N ASP A 15 -21.03 -4.28 -12.38
CA ASP A 15 -21.03 -4.08 -13.82
C ASP A 15 -22.32 -4.67 -14.49
N ALA A 16 -22.41 -4.58 -15.82
CA ALA A 16 -23.55 -5.10 -16.57
C ALA A 16 -23.77 -6.63 -16.41
N ASP A 17 -22.72 -7.37 -16.06
CA ASP A 17 -22.78 -8.83 -15.87
C ASP A 17 -22.94 -9.22 -14.39
N GLY A 18 -23.11 -8.26 -13.50
CA GLY A 18 -23.32 -8.48 -12.08
C GLY A 18 -22.03 -8.66 -11.25
N ASN A 19 -20.83 -8.53 -11.84
CA ASN A 19 -19.57 -8.61 -11.11
C ASN A 19 -19.29 -7.29 -10.38
N GLN A 20 -18.60 -7.39 -9.24
CA GLN A 20 -18.18 -6.19 -8.51
C GLN A 20 -17.14 -5.40 -9.31
N VAL A 21 -17.31 -4.08 -9.35
CA VAL A 21 -16.29 -3.16 -9.88
C VAL A 21 -15.09 -3.19 -8.94
N ARG A 22 -13.91 -3.45 -9.50
CA ARG A 22 -12.64 -3.46 -8.78
C ARG A 22 -11.75 -2.37 -9.33
N LEU A 23 -11.09 -1.65 -8.44
CA LEU A 23 -10.13 -0.60 -8.79
C LEU A 23 -8.78 -0.96 -8.19
N LEU A 24 -7.72 -0.85 -8.97
CA LEU A 24 -6.35 -0.83 -8.50
C LEU A 24 -5.93 0.64 -8.39
N ALA A 25 -5.37 1.02 -7.25
CA ALA A 25 -4.94 2.38 -6.97
C ALA A 25 -3.49 2.42 -6.52
N ALA A 26 -2.78 3.48 -6.89
CA ALA A 26 -1.47 3.82 -6.38
C ALA A 26 -1.56 5.10 -5.54
N MET A 27 -1.22 5.00 -4.27
CA MET A 27 -1.17 6.12 -3.32
C MET A 27 0.29 6.53 -3.11
N ALA A 28 0.61 7.80 -3.36
CA ALA A 28 1.97 8.34 -3.25
C ALA A 28 2.08 9.35 -2.12
N GLY A 29 3.20 9.31 -1.39
CA GLY A 29 3.51 10.25 -0.30
C GLY A 29 4.66 9.77 0.57
N SER A 30 5.14 10.65 1.45
CA SER A 30 6.20 10.31 2.42
C SER A 30 5.67 9.54 3.64
N ASP A 31 4.41 9.78 4.01
CA ASP A 31 3.73 9.19 5.15
C ASP A 31 2.23 9.02 4.87
N ALA A 32 1.52 8.33 5.76
CA ALA A 32 0.08 8.06 5.62
C ALA A 32 -0.79 9.32 5.59
N ALA A 33 -0.40 10.36 6.33
CA ALA A 33 -1.20 11.57 6.50
C ALA A 33 -1.12 12.50 5.28
N SER A 34 0.05 12.56 4.63
CA SER A 34 0.32 13.39 3.45
C SER A 34 0.06 12.68 2.11
N SER A 35 -0.15 11.35 2.15
CA SER A 35 -0.30 10.56 0.92
C SER A 35 -1.63 10.79 0.20
N VAL A 36 -1.57 10.86 -1.12
CA VAL A 36 -2.70 11.03 -2.03
C VAL A 36 -2.74 9.93 -3.09
N VAL A 37 -3.92 9.62 -3.61
CA VAL A 37 -4.02 8.71 -4.77
C VAL A 37 -3.53 9.44 -6.01
N ALA A 38 -2.39 8.97 -6.55
CA ALA A 38 -1.75 9.54 -7.73
C ALA A 38 -2.30 8.94 -9.03
N ALA A 39 -2.67 7.65 -9.00
CA ALA A 39 -3.25 6.95 -10.15
C ALA A 39 -4.25 5.88 -9.71
N GLN A 40 -5.19 5.56 -10.60
CA GLN A 40 -6.09 4.41 -10.43
C GLN A 40 -6.59 3.90 -11.78
N ALA A 41 -6.87 2.60 -11.84
CA ALA A 41 -7.50 1.99 -13.01
C ALA A 41 -8.53 0.94 -12.59
N GLU A 42 -9.53 0.73 -13.43
CA GLU A 42 -10.49 -0.35 -13.23
C GLU A 42 -9.88 -1.68 -13.69
N VAL A 43 -10.02 -2.71 -12.84
CA VAL A 43 -9.59 -4.06 -13.17
C VAL A 43 -10.67 -4.71 -14.01
N GLY A 44 -10.37 -4.95 -15.29
CA GLY A 44 -11.32 -5.50 -16.25
C GLY A 44 -11.73 -6.94 -15.91
N LYS A 45 -12.90 -7.36 -16.43
CA LYS A 45 -13.53 -8.68 -16.17
C LYS A 45 -12.66 -9.89 -16.51
N LYS A 46 -11.84 -9.77 -17.57
CA LYS A 46 -10.96 -10.84 -18.06
C LYS A 46 -9.51 -10.71 -17.59
N THR A 47 -9.20 -9.65 -16.84
CA THR A 47 -7.89 -9.38 -16.29
C THR A 47 -7.92 -9.50 -14.78
N ASN A 48 -6.83 -10.01 -14.18
CA ASN A 48 -6.61 -9.89 -12.75
C ASN A 48 -5.88 -8.56 -12.44
N GLU A 49 -5.66 -8.25 -11.18
CA GLU A 49 -5.01 -7.02 -10.75
C GLU A 49 -3.54 -6.92 -11.21
N VAL A 50 -2.87 -8.04 -11.40
CA VAL A 50 -1.43 -8.10 -11.71
C VAL A 50 -1.06 -7.36 -13.00
N PRO A 51 -1.70 -7.60 -14.18
CA PRO A 51 -1.40 -6.82 -15.38
C PRO A 51 -1.75 -5.33 -15.25
N MET A 52 -2.71 -5.00 -14.39
CA MET A 52 -3.12 -3.61 -14.18
C MET A 52 -2.10 -2.81 -13.36
N ALA A 53 -1.18 -3.48 -12.65
CA ALA A 53 -0.10 -2.82 -11.93
C ALA A 53 0.74 -1.93 -12.86
N ALA A 54 1.18 -2.46 -14.00
CA ALA A 54 1.94 -1.68 -15.00
C ALA A 54 1.14 -0.49 -15.56
N VAL A 55 -0.18 -0.66 -15.78
CA VAL A 55 -1.06 0.42 -16.27
C VAL A 55 -1.19 1.55 -15.23
N VAL A 56 -1.31 1.21 -13.95
CA VAL A 56 -1.43 2.21 -12.88
C VAL A 56 -0.08 2.87 -12.61
N LEU A 57 0.99 2.10 -12.48
CA LEU A 57 2.34 2.60 -12.22
C LEU A 57 2.88 3.44 -13.39
N GLY A 58 2.54 3.08 -14.62
CA GLY A 58 2.92 3.87 -15.81
C GLY A 58 2.30 5.27 -15.91
N GLN A 59 1.34 5.62 -15.04
CA GLN A 59 0.80 6.97 -14.90
C GLN A 59 1.58 7.85 -13.91
N ILE A 60 2.60 7.28 -13.27
CA ILE A 60 3.39 7.94 -12.21
C ILE A 60 4.86 7.92 -12.65
N ASP A 61 5.54 9.02 -12.47
CA ASP A 61 6.99 9.01 -12.51
C ASP A 61 7.53 8.20 -11.34
N LEU A 62 8.22 7.08 -11.59
CA LEU A 62 8.75 6.18 -10.57
C LEU A 62 10.19 6.48 -10.19
N ALA A 63 10.88 7.40 -10.87
CA ALA A 63 12.26 7.74 -10.56
C ALA A 63 12.43 8.07 -9.06
N ASP A 64 13.40 7.44 -8.41
CA ASP A 64 13.72 7.60 -6.98
C ASP A 64 12.56 7.30 -6.01
N LYS A 65 11.61 6.47 -6.41
CA LYS A 65 10.47 6.09 -5.56
C LYS A 65 10.51 4.61 -5.21
N ILE A 66 10.04 4.31 -4.00
CA ILE A 66 9.88 2.95 -3.50
C ILE A 66 8.44 2.50 -3.73
N VAL A 67 8.24 1.47 -4.52
CA VAL A 67 6.92 0.85 -4.73
C VAL A 67 6.73 -0.28 -3.74
N THR A 68 5.61 -0.25 -3.02
CA THR A 68 5.17 -1.35 -2.16
C THR A 68 3.80 -1.84 -2.62
N ALA A 69 3.54 -3.13 -2.44
CA ALA A 69 2.26 -3.77 -2.79
C ALA A 69 2.04 -5.00 -1.93
N ASP A 70 0.89 -5.65 -2.06
CA ASP A 70 0.66 -6.95 -1.47
C ASP A 70 1.39 -8.08 -2.25
N ALA A 71 1.43 -9.29 -1.68
CA ALA A 71 2.10 -10.45 -2.27
C ALA A 71 1.49 -10.93 -3.62
N LEU A 72 0.30 -10.45 -3.99
CA LEU A 72 -0.29 -10.73 -5.30
C LEU A 72 0.56 -10.09 -6.42
N HIS A 73 1.07 -8.89 -6.14
CA HIS A 73 1.87 -8.10 -7.09
C HIS A 73 3.37 -8.47 -7.09
N THR A 74 3.81 -9.40 -6.24
CA THR A 74 5.19 -9.93 -6.23
C THR A 74 5.40 -10.86 -7.42
N VAL A 75 5.52 -10.28 -8.61
CA VAL A 75 5.75 -10.98 -9.89
C VAL A 75 6.89 -10.32 -10.66
N LYS A 76 7.63 -11.13 -11.43
CA LYS A 76 8.79 -10.67 -12.23
C LYS A 76 8.44 -9.51 -13.17
N ALA A 77 7.22 -9.51 -13.72
CA ALA A 77 6.78 -8.44 -14.63
C ALA A 77 6.64 -7.09 -13.90
N THR A 78 6.08 -7.09 -12.69
CA THR A 78 5.96 -5.87 -11.86
C THR A 78 7.33 -5.35 -11.45
N ALA A 79 8.24 -6.24 -10.99
CA ALA A 79 9.59 -5.85 -10.59
C ALA A 79 10.38 -5.22 -11.76
N ARG A 80 10.33 -5.84 -12.94
CA ARG A 80 10.95 -5.28 -14.15
C ARG A 80 10.38 -3.93 -14.53
N HIS A 81 9.05 -3.80 -14.56
CA HIS A 81 8.39 -2.54 -14.89
C HIS A 81 8.83 -1.41 -13.95
N ILE A 82 8.90 -1.67 -12.63
CA ILE A 82 9.35 -0.68 -11.65
C ILE A 82 10.81 -0.27 -11.93
N HIS A 83 11.68 -1.24 -12.08
CA HIS A 83 13.11 -1.02 -12.33
C HIS A 83 13.37 -0.28 -13.67
N GLU A 84 12.70 -0.67 -14.75
CA GLU A 84 12.80 -0.02 -16.07
C GLU A 84 12.37 1.45 -16.05
N HIS A 85 11.54 1.86 -15.07
CA HIS A 85 11.10 3.24 -14.86
C HIS A 85 11.86 3.97 -13.75
N GLY A 86 13.03 3.44 -13.34
CA GLY A 86 13.92 4.08 -12.35
C GLY A 86 13.41 4.04 -10.91
N GLY A 87 12.42 3.20 -10.63
CA GLY A 87 11.90 2.98 -9.28
C GLY A 87 12.51 1.77 -8.61
N GLU A 88 12.33 1.71 -7.29
CA GLU A 88 12.70 0.59 -6.44
C GLU A 88 11.46 -0.07 -5.83
N PHE A 89 11.58 -1.32 -5.37
CA PHE A 89 10.47 -2.03 -4.77
C PHE A 89 10.82 -2.66 -3.42
N VAL A 90 9.81 -2.78 -2.55
CA VAL A 90 9.83 -3.58 -1.32
C VAL A 90 8.54 -4.39 -1.30
N LEU A 91 8.65 -5.70 -1.53
CA LEU A 91 7.52 -6.59 -1.78
C LEU A 91 7.52 -7.79 -0.84
N PRO A 92 6.39 -8.10 -0.18
CA PRO A 92 6.26 -9.32 0.61
C PRO A 92 6.14 -10.55 -0.30
N VAL A 93 6.66 -11.67 0.16
CA VAL A 93 6.60 -12.97 -0.53
C VAL A 93 5.75 -13.94 0.28
N LYS A 94 4.82 -14.62 -0.38
CA LYS A 94 3.98 -15.65 0.20
C LYS A 94 4.05 -16.93 -0.63
N GLU A 95 3.45 -18.00 -0.14
CA GLU A 95 3.41 -19.32 -0.80
C GLU A 95 2.80 -19.32 -2.21
N ASN A 96 2.06 -18.27 -2.60
CA ASN A 96 1.58 -18.09 -3.97
C ASN A 96 2.74 -17.89 -4.99
N ARG A 97 3.97 -17.67 -4.51
CA ARG A 97 5.23 -17.61 -5.28
C ARG A 97 6.19 -18.71 -4.81
N ARG A 98 5.75 -19.96 -4.94
CA ARG A 98 6.37 -21.14 -4.31
C ARG A 98 7.88 -21.17 -4.43
N ALA A 99 8.45 -21.10 -5.63
CA ALA A 99 9.90 -21.18 -5.83
C ALA A 99 10.67 -20.04 -5.13
N LEU A 100 10.13 -18.83 -5.14
CA LEU A 100 10.72 -17.69 -4.46
C LEU A 100 10.58 -17.82 -2.94
N PHE A 101 9.40 -18.24 -2.47
CA PHE A 101 9.15 -18.47 -1.04
C PHE A 101 10.09 -19.53 -0.48
N ASP A 102 10.21 -20.69 -1.13
CA ASP A 102 11.07 -21.78 -0.68
C ASP A 102 12.55 -21.37 -0.66
N ALA A 103 13.01 -20.58 -1.65
CA ALA A 103 14.37 -20.06 -1.67
C ALA A 103 14.64 -19.11 -0.48
N LEU A 104 13.68 -18.26 -0.12
CA LEU A 104 13.81 -17.35 1.02
C LEU A 104 13.67 -18.07 2.36
N ASP A 105 12.75 -19.03 2.47
CA ASP A 105 12.51 -19.81 3.69
C ASP A 105 13.70 -20.68 4.08
N ALA A 106 14.46 -21.17 3.08
CA ALA A 106 15.66 -21.95 3.28
C ALA A 106 16.88 -21.16 3.81
N LEU A 107 16.81 -19.82 3.86
CA LEU A 107 17.91 -19.00 4.35
C LEU A 107 18.11 -19.17 5.86
N PRO A 108 19.34 -18.97 6.38
CA PRO A 108 19.69 -19.27 7.78
C PRO A 108 19.18 -18.18 8.76
N TRP A 109 17.91 -17.85 8.73
CA TRP A 109 17.30 -16.78 9.53
C TRP A 109 17.58 -16.89 11.04
N GLY A 110 17.66 -18.11 11.57
CA GLY A 110 18.03 -18.34 12.98
C GLY A 110 19.42 -17.88 13.37
N GLN A 111 20.31 -17.61 12.40
CA GLN A 111 21.67 -17.12 12.61
C GLN A 111 21.81 -15.63 12.30
N VAL A 112 20.79 -15.03 11.69
CA VAL A 112 20.79 -13.60 11.31
C VAL A 112 20.37 -12.75 12.52
N PRO A 113 21.14 -11.75 12.93
CA PRO A 113 20.73 -10.88 14.02
C PRO A 113 19.51 -10.04 13.64
N ILE A 114 18.68 -9.73 14.62
CA ILE A 114 17.63 -8.73 14.45
C ILE A 114 18.27 -7.37 14.21
N ALA A 115 18.04 -6.79 13.04
CA ALA A 115 18.63 -5.52 12.63
C ALA A 115 17.87 -4.31 13.17
N CYS A 116 16.55 -4.42 13.36
CA CYS A 116 15.73 -3.35 13.90
C CYS A 116 14.52 -3.94 14.67
N THR A 117 14.14 -3.26 15.75
CA THR A 117 12.95 -3.59 16.55
C THR A 117 12.12 -2.32 16.78
N ALA A 118 10.82 -2.42 16.54
CA ALA A 118 9.86 -1.34 16.83
C ALA A 118 8.72 -1.87 17.69
N THR A 119 8.35 -1.14 18.72
CA THR A 119 7.26 -1.49 19.62
C THR A 119 6.24 -0.35 19.68
N ASP A 120 4.98 -0.67 19.44
CA ASP A 120 3.84 0.24 19.53
C ASP A 120 2.87 -0.25 20.61
N LYS A 121 2.29 0.71 21.35
CA LYS A 121 1.23 0.45 22.32
C LYS A 121 -0.03 1.20 21.91
N GLY A 122 -1.13 0.48 21.70
CA GLY A 122 -2.41 1.08 21.30
C GLY A 122 -3.54 0.06 21.30
N HIS A 123 -4.76 0.54 21.41
CA HIS A 123 -5.98 -0.30 21.38
C HIS A 123 -5.96 -1.50 22.34
N GLY A 124 -5.38 -1.31 23.55
CA GLY A 124 -5.27 -2.37 24.56
C GLY A 124 -4.25 -3.47 24.24
N ARG A 125 -3.31 -3.23 23.32
CA ARG A 125 -2.30 -4.20 22.84
C ARG A 125 -0.91 -3.58 22.79
N ILE A 126 0.08 -4.45 22.88
CA ILE A 126 1.48 -4.12 22.59
C ILE A 126 1.85 -4.90 21.32
N THR A 127 2.36 -4.21 20.33
CA THR A 127 2.79 -4.81 19.06
C THR A 127 4.29 -4.59 18.90
N THR A 128 5.07 -5.66 18.88
CA THR A 128 6.50 -5.64 18.61
C THR A 128 6.75 -6.18 17.21
N ARG A 129 7.52 -5.45 16.41
CA ARG A 129 7.97 -5.85 15.07
C ARG A 129 9.48 -5.91 15.04
N THR A 130 10.00 -6.98 14.47
CA THR A 130 11.43 -7.16 14.24
C THR A 130 11.69 -7.34 12.75
N ILE A 131 12.86 -6.95 12.28
CA ILE A 131 13.31 -7.21 10.94
C ILE A 131 14.73 -7.78 10.97
N GLN A 132 14.95 -8.84 10.19
CA GLN A 132 16.22 -9.42 9.83
C GLN A 132 16.44 -9.21 8.34
N VAL A 133 17.63 -8.88 7.91
CA VAL A 133 17.97 -8.58 6.51
C VAL A 133 19.23 -9.29 6.12
N LEU A 134 19.25 -9.82 4.90
CA LEU A 134 20.40 -10.44 4.26
C LEU A 134 20.60 -9.85 2.86
N PRO A 135 21.82 -9.84 2.33
CA PRO A 135 22.03 -9.67 0.89
C PRO A 135 21.26 -10.74 0.10
N ALA A 136 20.76 -10.40 -1.06
CA ALA A 136 20.07 -11.35 -1.91
C ALA A 136 21.04 -12.42 -2.42
N PRO A 137 20.68 -13.73 -2.40
CA PRO A 137 21.44 -14.77 -3.08
C PRO A 137 21.51 -14.53 -4.59
N ASP A 138 22.65 -14.83 -5.22
CA ASP A 138 22.85 -14.63 -6.66
C ASP A 138 21.89 -15.47 -7.54
N ASP A 139 21.46 -16.62 -7.03
CA ASP A 139 20.55 -17.56 -7.71
C ASP A 139 19.08 -17.36 -7.37
N LEU A 140 18.72 -16.23 -6.71
CA LEU A 140 17.34 -15.96 -6.34
C LEU A 140 16.44 -15.91 -7.59
N PRO A 141 15.30 -16.67 -7.64
CA PRO A 141 14.48 -16.77 -8.84
C PRO A 141 13.58 -15.52 -9.05
N PHE A 142 14.07 -14.33 -8.69
CA PHE A 142 13.37 -13.04 -8.84
C PHE A 142 14.35 -11.93 -9.26
N PRO A 143 14.01 -11.04 -10.21
CA PRO A 143 14.94 -10.06 -10.77
C PRO A 143 15.09 -8.83 -9.85
N HIS A 144 16.25 -8.15 -9.98
CA HIS A 144 16.55 -6.85 -9.39
C HIS A 144 16.42 -6.82 -7.86
N VAL A 145 16.77 -7.89 -7.17
CA VAL A 145 16.75 -7.96 -5.71
C VAL A 145 18.16 -7.74 -5.18
N SER A 146 18.34 -6.77 -4.31
CA SER A 146 19.60 -6.50 -3.60
C SER A 146 19.54 -7.00 -2.15
N GLN A 147 18.37 -6.94 -1.53
CA GLN A 147 18.19 -7.35 -0.14
C GLN A 147 16.97 -8.28 0.00
N VAL A 148 17.07 -9.25 0.91
CA VAL A 148 15.96 -10.09 1.34
C VAL A 148 15.72 -9.90 2.83
N PHE A 149 14.48 -10.03 3.28
CA PHE A 149 14.15 -9.77 4.68
C PHE A 149 13.13 -10.75 5.25
N LEU A 150 13.22 -10.95 6.56
CA LEU A 150 12.19 -11.57 7.39
C LEU A 150 11.68 -10.53 8.39
N ILE A 151 10.37 -10.28 8.36
CA ILE A 151 9.68 -9.47 9.37
C ILE A 151 8.84 -10.38 10.24
N GLU A 152 8.95 -10.20 11.55
CA GLU A 152 8.06 -10.82 12.51
C GLU A 152 7.26 -9.75 13.25
N ARG A 153 6.00 -10.06 13.52
CA ARG A 153 5.10 -9.23 14.31
C ARG A 153 4.51 -10.06 15.44
N TYR A 154 4.82 -9.66 16.65
CA TYR A 154 4.27 -10.22 17.88
C TYR A 154 3.27 -9.25 18.49
N VAL A 155 2.10 -9.74 18.84
CA VAL A 155 1.07 -8.94 19.50
C VAL A 155 0.75 -9.60 20.84
N THR A 156 0.81 -8.81 21.91
CA THR A 156 0.39 -9.21 23.26
C THR A 156 -0.69 -8.27 23.78
N ASP A 157 -1.41 -8.70 24.79
CA ASP A 157 -2.22 -7.78 25.60
C ASP A 157 -1.32 -6.88 26.48
N LEU A 158 -1.95 -6.02 27.30
CA LEU A 158 -1.22 -5.13 28.21
C LEU A 158 -0.55 -5.86 29.38
N HIS A 159 -0.88 -7.13 29.60
CA HIS A 159 -0.31 -8.01 30.62
C HIS A 159 0.79 -8.92 30.08
N GLY A 160 1.13 -8.78 28.77
CA GLY A 160 2.15 -9.58 28.11
C GLY A 160 1.67 -10.95 27.61
N GLN A 161 0.36 -11.25 27.68
CA GLN A 161 -0.16 -12.51 27.14
C GLN A 161 -0.19 -12.46 25.61
N PRO A 162 0.32 -13.52 24.93
CA PRO A 162 0.36 -13.55 23.47
C PRO A 162 -1.03 -13.59 22.85
N ILE A 163 -1.27 -12.74 21.85
CA ILE A 163 -2.49 -12.69 21.04
C ILE A 163 -2.26 -13.26 19.65
N SER A 164 -1.16 -12.87 18.99
CA SER A 164 -0.80 -13.36 17.66
C SER A 164 0.68 -13.17 17.38
N ALA A 165 1.22 -14.07 16.53
CA ALA A 165 2.53 -13.95 15.93
C ALA A 165 2.41 -14.21 14.42
N VAL A 166 3.07 -13.39 13.62
CA VAL A 166 3.08 -13.52 12.14
C VAL A 166 4.49 -13.24 11.65
N ALA A 167 5.00 -14.13 10.81
CA ALA A 167 6.25 -13.95 10.07
C ALA A 167 5.93 -13.69 8.59
N ALA A 168 6.70 -12.83 7.94
CA ALA A 168 6.58 -12.54 6.52
C ALA A 168 7.96 -12.38 5.89
N LEU A 169 8.22 -13.14 4.85
CA LEU A 169 9.40 -13.02 4.00
C LEU A 169 9.16 -11.94 2.93
N GLY A 170 10.24 -11.36 2.42
CA GLY A 170 10.14 -10.40 1.34
C GLY A 170 11.44 -10.11 0.63
N VAL A 171 11.32 -9.35 -0.46
CA VAL A 171 12.38 -8.93 -1.35
C VAL A 171 12.40 -7.43 -1.51
N ALA A 172 13.58 -6.84 -1.59
CA ALA A 172 13.78 -5.41 -1.79
C ALA A 172 14.86 -5.19 -2.86
N SER A 173 14.62 -4.24 -3.75
CA SER A 173 15.58 -3.87 -4.79
C SER A 173 16.58 -2.80 -4.38
N PRO A 174 16.27 -1.83 -3.48
CA PRO A 174 17.27 -0.84 -3.09
C PRO A 174 18.47 -1.49 -2.41
N GLU A 175 19.65 -0.96 -2.71
CA GLU A 175 20.90 -1.35 -2.04
C GLU A 175 20.86 -0.95 -0.54
N PRO A 176 21.70 -1.61 0.32
CA PRO A 176 21.74 -1.30 1.75
C PRO A 176 22.04 0.18 2.06
N GLU A 177 22.78 0.86 1.20
CA GLU A 177 23.11 2.28 1.30
C GLU A 177 21.91 3.19 0.98
N GLN A 178 20.95 2.69 0.18
CA GLN A 178 19.75 3.41 -0.24
C GLN A 178 18.59 3.19 0.74
N ALA A 179 18.51 2.00 1.34
CA ALA A 179 17.46 1.67 2.31
C ALA A 179 18.01 0.78 3.43
N SER A 180 18.11 1.34 4.62
CA SER A 180 18.48 0.62 5.83
C SER A 180 17.39 -0.38 6.25
N PRO A 181 17.69 -1.35 7.14
CA PRO A 181 16.66 -2.24 7.71
C PRO A 181 15.49 -1.49 8.35
N ALA A 182 15.74 -0.34 8.97
CA ALA A 182 14.68 0.51 9.56
C ALA A 182 13.77 1.11 8.47
N ASP A 183 14.35 1.54 7.33
CA ASP A 183 13.60 2.05 6.19
C ASP A 183 12.74 0.95 5.58
N LEU A 184 13.28 -0.26 5.38
CA LEU A 184 12.53 -1.43 4.86
C LEU A 184 11.34 -1.74 5.77
N ALA A 185 11.54 -1.81 7.10
CA ALA A 185 10.48 -2.03 8.07
C ALA A 185 9.42 -0.91 8.01
N GLY A 186 9.85 0.35 7.80
CA GLY A 186 9.00 1.50 7.60
C GLY A 186 8.12 1.37 6.37
N TYR A 187 8.69 1.05 5.21
CA TYR A 187 7.95 0.88 3.95
C TYR A 187 6.89 -0.23 4.03
N ILE A 188 7.22 -1.35 4.67
CA ILE A 188 6.28 -2.45 4.85
C ILE A 188 5.13 -2.05 5.78
N ARG A 189 5.44 -1.34 6.87
CA ARG A 189 4.42 -0.82 7.79
C ARG A 189 3.50 0.19 7.10
N GLU A 190 4.06 1.12 6.34
CA GLU A 190 3.32 2.18 5.66
C GLU A 190 2.46 1.65 4.49
N GLN A 191 2.73 0.46 3.96
CA GLN A 191 1.84 -0.18 2.96
C GLN A 191 0.39 -0.27 3.46
N TRP A 192 0.17 -0.52 4.75
CA TRP A 192 -1.17 -0.61 5.36
C TRP A 192 -1.93 0.73 5.36
N SER A 193 -1.26 1.84 5.11
CA SER A 193 -1.92 3.15 5.07
C SER A 193 -2.90 3.31 3.90
N ILE A 194 -2.73 2.53 2.82
CA ILE A 194 -3.69 2.49 1.72
C ILE A 194 -5.01 1.83 2.13
N GLU A 195 -4.97 0.86 3.04
CA GLU A 195 -6.19 0.28 3.62
C GLU A 195 -6.96 1.30 4.48
N SER A 196 -6.25 2.20 5.17
CA SER A 196 -6.86 3.31 5.90
C SER A 196 -7.59 4.28 4.96
N LEU A 197 -7.06 4.51 3.75
CA LEU A 197 -7.78 5.26 2.70
C LEU A 197 -9.06 4.52 2.28
N HIS A 198 -8.99 3.21 2.07
CA HIS A 198 -10.16 2.40 1.74
C HIS A 198 -11.22 2.47 2.84
N TRP A 199 -10.80 2.39 4.09
CA TRP A 199 -11.69 2.54 5.25
C TRP A 199 -12.38 3.91 5.28
N LEU A 200 -11.66 5.02 5.03
CA LEU A 200 -12.24 6.37 4.92
C LEU A 200 -13.30 6.44 3.82
N ARG A 201 -13.03 5.85 2.65
CA ARG A 201 -13.99 5.81 1.54
C ARG A 201 -15.27 5.07 1.92
N ASP A 202 -15.15 3.96 2.68
CA ASP A 202 -16.30 3.16 3.08
C ASP A 202 -17.09 3.76 4.24
N THR A 203 -16.41 4.29 5.25
CA THR A 203 -17.05 4.78 6.47
C THR A 203 -17.54 6.22 6.34
N LEU A 204 -16.66 7.13 5.88
CA LEU A 204 -16.97 8.55 5.78
C LEU A 204 -17.78 8.88 4.53
N TYR A 205 -17.36 8.36 3.37
CA TYR A 205 -18.00 8.64 2.08
C TYR A 205 -18.97 7.54 1.64
N GLN A 206 -19.20 6.52 2.45
CA GLN A 206 -20.15 5.43 2.25
C GLN A 206 -20.10 4.81 0.85
N GLU A 207 -18.88 4.57 0.33
CA GLU A 207 -18.67 4.11 -1.03
C GLU A 207 -19.39 2.79 -1.31
N ASP A 208 -19.29 1.83 -0.40
CA ASP A 208 -19.94 0.51 -0.54
C ASP A 208 -21.47 0.58 -0.53
N LYS A 209 -22.06 1.68 -0.04
CA LYS A 209 -23.51 1.94 -0.07
C LYS A 209 -23.96 2.75 -1.30
N SER A 210 -23.02 3.21 -2.13
CA SER A 210 -23.32 4.03 -3.30
C SER A 210 -24.17 3.27 -4.30
N LYS A 211 -25.22 3.94 -4.79
CA LYS A 211 -26.10 3.41 -5.84
C LYS A 211 -25.67 3.81 -7.25
N VAL A 212 -24.57 4.52 -7.41
CA VAL A 212 -24.01 4.88 -8.71
C VAL A 212 -23.35 3.63 -9.31
N ARG A 213 -24.02 3.01 -10.30
CA ARG A 213 -23.65 1.67 -10.80
C ARG A 213 -23.48 1.61 -12.32
N THR A 214 -23.79 2.69 -13.05
CA THR A 214 -23.82 2.67 -14.50
C THR A 214 -22.50 3.15 -15.10
N ARG A 215 -22.03 2.44 -16.12
CA ARG A 215 -20.85 2.79 -16.93
C ARG A 215 -19.64 3.14 -16.05
N ASN A 216 -19.03 4.31 -16.30
CA ASN A 216 -17.87 4.84 -15.56
C ASN A 216 -18.25 5.46 -14.19
N GLY A 217 -19.54 5.48 -13.82
CA GLY A 217 -20.00 6.13 -12.59
C GLY A 217 -19.23 5.71 -11.33
N PRO A 218 -19.06 4.40 -11.06
CA PRO A 218 -18.31 3.94 -9.88
C PRO A 218 -16.87 4.45 -9.86
N ARG A 219 -16.17 4.40 -11.00
CA ARG A 219 -14.78 4.88 -11.13
C ARG A 219 -14.66 6.39 -10.92
N VAL A 220 -15.58 7.17 -11.52
CA VAL A 220 -15.62 8.63 -11.36
C VAL A 220 -15.89 9.00 -9.89
N MET A 221 -16.86 8.34 -9.26
CA MET A 221 -17.16 8.59 -7.84
C MET A 221 -16.01 8.22 -6.91
N ALA A 222 -15.26 7.14 -7.21
CA ALA A 222 -14.04 6.80 -6.50
C ALA A 222 -12.96 7.87 -6.68
N ALA A 223 -12.76 8.39 -7.90
CA ALA A 223 -11.82 9.46 -8.19
C ALA A 223 -12.18 10.76 -7.44
N LEU A 224 -13.46 11.13 -7.39
CA LEU A 224 -13.93 12.31 -6.64
C LEU A 224 -13.70 12.15 -5.12
N ARG A 225 -13.92 10.96 -4.56
CA ARG A 225 -13.60 10.69 -3.14
C ARG A 225 -12.11 10.80 -2.87
N ASN A 226 -11.29 10.22 -3.74
CA ASN A 226 -9.84 10.31 -3.64
C ASN A 226 -9.37 11.78 -3.74
N LEU A 227 -9.93 12.55 -4.67
CA LEU A 227 -9.64 13.98 -4.82
C LEU A 227 -10.01 14.77 -3.53
N ALA A 228 -11.18 14.51 -2.96
CA ALA A 228 -11.62 15.18 -1.73
C ALA A 228 -10.66 14.87 -0.55
N ILE A 229 -10.32 13.59 -0.36
CA ILE A 229 -9.36 13.18 0.68
C ILE A 229 -7.98 13.80 0.41
N GLY A 230 -7.51 13.74 -0.83
CA GLY A 230 -6.21 14.29 -1.22
C GLY A 230 -6.12 15.79 -1.01
N ALA A 231 -7.15 16.56 -1.41
CA ALA A 231 -7.19 18.00 -1.23
C ALA A 231 -7.15 18.40 0.26
N LEU A 232 -7.88 17.68 1.12
CA LEU A 232 -7.84 17.89 2.57
C LEU A 232 -6.43 17.63 3.14
N ARG A 233 -5.81 16.52 2.77
CA ARG A 233 -4.44 16.16 3.20
C ARG A 233 -3.41 17.18 2.72
N MET A 234 -3.47 17.60 1.47
CA MET A 234 -2.60 18.64 0.90
C MET A 234 -2.79 20.01 1.57
N ALA A 235 -3.98 20.28 2.11
CA ALA A 235 -4.26 21.45 2.94
C ALA A 235 -3.82 21.29 4.41
N GLY A 236 -3.06 20.24 4.75
CA GLY A 236 -2.55 19.96 6.09
C GLY A 236 -3.62 19.42 7.07
N ARG A 237 -4.78 18.99 6.57
CA ARG A 237 -5.85 18.43 7.40
C ARG A 237 -5.68 16.93 7.58
N ILE A 238 -4.99 16.53 8.66
CA ILE A 238 -4.65 15.13 8.94
C ILE A 238 -5.91 14.31 9.29
N ASP A 239 -6.80 14.83 10.14
CA ASP A 239 -8.09 14.21 10.42
C ASP A 239 -9.08 14.54 9.30
N VAL A 240 -9.16 13.65 8.31
CA VAL A 240 -10.06 13.79 7.16
C VAL A 240 -11.55 13.82 7.59
N THR A 241 -11.90 13.13 8.67
CA THR A 241 -13.29 13.08 9.16
C THR A 241 -13.71 14.42 9.75
N GLU A 242 -12.89 14.99 10.61
CA GLU A 242 -13.10 16.32 11.17
C GLU A 242 -13.07 17.39 10.06
N ALA A 243 -12.09 17.31 9.17
CA ALA A 243 -11.91 18.24 8.06
C ALA A 243 -13.11 18.24 7.07
N THR A 244 -13.67 17.05 6.78
CA THR A 244 -14.85 16.95 5.93
C THR A 244 -16.08 17.62 6.60
N ARG A 245 -16.28 17.41 7.90
CA ARG A 245 -17.34 18.08 8.67
C ARG A 245 -17.13 19.59 8.71
N TRP A 246 -15.89 20.03 8.90
CA TRP A 246 -15.52 21.44 8.88
C TRP A 246 -15.79 22.06 7.51
N ALA A 247 -15.40 21.41 6.42
CA ALA A 247 -15.63 21.89 5.05
C ALA A 247 -17.14 22.02 4.74
N GLY A 248 -17.95 21.05 5.18
CA GLY A 248 -19.41 21.05 4.95
C GLY A 248 -20.19 22.13 5.71
N ARG A 249 -19.57 22.86 6.65
CA ARG A 249 -20.24 23.93 7.41
C ARG A 249 -20.24 25.31 6.73
N SER A 250 -19.53 25.48 5.62
CA SER A 250 -19.48 26.72 4.85
C SER A 250 -19.21 26.41 3.38
N MET A 251 -19.95 27.06 2.49
CA MET A 251 -19.80 26.88 1.04
C MET A 251 -18.43 27.34 0.52
N ASP A 252 -17.78 28.29 1.19
CA ASP A 252 -16.50 28.85 0.75
C ASP A 252 -15.32 27.94 1.05
N ARG A 253 -15.41 27.11 2.10
CA ARG A 253 -14.29 26.26 2.56
C ARG A 253 -13.82 25.24 1.53
N PRO A 254 -14.69 24.51 0.81
CA PRO A 254 -14.26 23.64 -0.28
C PRO A 254 -13.51 24.39 -1.38
N PHE A 255 -13.98 25.59 -1.76
CA PHE A 255 -13.31 26.41 -2.78
C PHE A 255 -11.92 26.88 -2.31
N THR A 256 -11.79 27.28 -1.04
CA THR A 256 -10.50 27.65 -0.44
C THR A 256 -9.52 26.45 -0.45
N ILE A 257 -9.97 25.25 -0.05
CA ILE A 257 -9.16 24.03 -0.08
C ILE A 257 -8.68 23.71 -1.51
N LEU A 258 -9.58 23.85 -2.49
CA LEU A 258 -9.29 23.60 -3.90
C LEU A 258 -8.55 24.78 -4.58
N ARG A 259 -8.27 25.86 -3.84
CA ARG A 259 -7.64 27.10 -4.36
C ARG A 259 -8.39 27.70 -5.55
N LEU A 260 -9.70 27.63 -5.53
CA LEU A 260 -10.59 28.18 -6.57
C LEU A 260 -11.12 29.60 -6.22
N THR A 261 -10.79 30.09 -5.03
CA THR A 261 -11.03 31.48 -4.61
C THR A 261 -9.70 32.18 -4.48
N SER A 262 -9.58 33.36 -5.05
CA SER A 262 -8.48 34.31 -4.85
C SER A 262 -8.54 34.93 -3.45
#